data_33d23d1f1f8ff6cfe7425abab9dc18fe
#
_entry.id   33d23d1f1f8ff6cfe7425abab9dc18fe
#
_cell.length_a   1.000
_cell.length_b   1.000
_cell.length_c   1.000
_cell.angle_alpha   90.00
_cell.angle_beta   90.00
_cell.angle_gamma   90.00
#
_symmetry.space_group_name_H-M   'P 1'
#
loop_
_entity.id
_entity.type
_entity.pdbx_description
1 polymer ?
#
loop_
_entity_poly.entity_id
_entity_poly.type
_entity_poly.pdbx_seq_one_letter_code
_entity_poly.pdbx_strand_id
1 'polypeptide(L)'
;MGCQSTRQLDESDSVRAHNYQARIKHKPAPLLVKPAEQAPQDVWERMRQGFALQDSIDVNPRIEQQRLWFASNPTFIESAGERGSLYLHYIVERLEERDMPLELALLPAIESAYNPMAYSRASAAGMWQFMPATGRHFNLRQTNFYDGRRDITASTNAALDYLTRLHDMFNGDWLLALAAYNAGEGTVSRAIERNERLGLPTDYWNLPLPQETRDYVPKLLALSQVVSTPEAYGVNLTPIANEPYFEAVAINERLDLTRVAAFANIDEDELIQLNPAFKKRMTVDGPKQLLVPTAKAQLLSASLSNLNPEQLVSLQPPKAAFARAVAEAKAPVATRSYRVKRGDNLGAIAKANRVSIKDIKRWNRLSGNNLRAGQVLALRGGNAPSAAGNRVAASAQRSTQYKVRKGDSLYLVAKRFNVEMKHLKRWNPRSGHALKPGQTLTVYVGH
;
A
#
# COMPACT_ATOMS: atom_id res chain seq x y z
N MET A 1 5.10 82.37 60.31
CA MET A 1 5.15 83.69 59.72
C MET A 1 4.88 83.53 58.27
N GLY A 2 3.79 83.83 57.75
CA GLY A 2 3.03 85.01 57.55
C GLY A 2 2.67 85.08 56.10
N CYS A 3 1.44 84.96 55.87
CA CYS A 3 0.42 85.84 55.35
C CYS A 3 0.40 86.01 53.83
N GLN A 4 -0.68 85.49 53.22
CA GLN A 4 -1.82 86.31 52.73
C GLN A 4 -1.47 87.17 51.52
N SER A 5 -2.23 87.32 50.47
CA SER A 5 -3.66 87.57 50.31
C SER A 5 -4.07 87.57 48.81
N THR A 6 -5.24 87.05 48.55
CA THR A 6 -6.37 87.49 47.74
C THR A 6 -6.22 88.65 46.81
N ARG A 7 -6.80 88.54 45.62
CA ARG A 7 -7.93 89.24 45.01
C ARG A 7 -8.07 88.88 43.54
N GLN A 8 -9.13 88.27 43.17
CA GLN A 8 -10.39 88.64 42.55
C GLN A 8 -10.39 89.94 41.73
N LEU A 9 -10.98 89.82 40.61
CA LEU A 9 -11.88 90.57 39.76
C LEU A 9 -11.36 90.57 38.30
N ASP A 10 -12.09 90.59 37.29
CA ASP A 10 -13.51 90.37 36.97
C ASP A 10 -13.65 90.48 35.44
N GLU A 11 -14.61 89.81 34.94
CA GLU A 11 -15.34 90.05 33.69
C GLU A 11 -14.61 90.62 32.45
N SER A 12 -14.71 90.03 31.37
CA SER A 12 -15.80 90.01 30.39
C SER A 12 -15.25 89.67 29.00
N ASP A 13 -16.14 89.12 28.29
CA ASP A 13 -16.36 89.06 26.84
C ASP A 13 -15.78 87.92 26.05
N SER A 14 -16.68 86.97 25.97
CA SER A 14 -17.21 86.33 24.76
C SER A 14 -16.42 86.38 23.46
N VAL A 15 -15.85 85.22 23.11
CA VAL A 15 -15.95 84.72 21.73
C VAL A 15 -16.23 83.21 21.76
N ARG A 16 -17.43 82.83 21.36
CA ARG A 16 -17.87 81.47 21.10
C ARG A 16 -17.06 80.90 19.92
N ALA A 17 -16.01 80.19 20.20
CA ALA A 17 -15.42 79.28 19.22
C ALA A 17 -16.20 77.96 19.25
N HIS A 18 -17.06 77.78 18.27
CA HIS A 18 -17.70 76.48 18.00
C HIS A 18 -16.64 75.47 17.60
N ASN A 19 -16.18 74.65 18.56
CA ASN A 19 -15.42 73.44 18.26
C ASN A 19 -16.37 72.43 17.66
N TYR A 20 -16.48 72.39 16.35
CA TYR A 20 -16.98 71.26 15.59
C TYR A 20 -15.91 70.16 15.63
N GLN A 21 -15.91 69.32 16.69
CA GLN A 21 -15.27 68.04 16.63
C GLN A 21 -16.10 67.18 15.68
N ALA A 22 -15.67 67.13 14.41
CA ALA A 22 -16.11 66.09 13.48
C ALA A 22 -15.77 64.76 14.07
N ARG A 23 -16.75 64.06 14.66
CA ARG A 23 -16.66 62.63 14.96
C ARG A 23 -16.45 61.90 13.62
N ILE A 24 -15.19 61.60 13.28
CA ILE A 24 -14.85 60.63 12.26
C ILE A 24 -15.41 59.30 12.76
N LYS A 25 -16.57 58.91 12.28
CA LYS A 25 -17.05 57.53 12.42
C LYS A 25 -16.08 56.67 11.64
N HIS A 26 -15.10 56.10 12.35
CA HIS A 26 -14.35 54.96 11.78
C HIS A 26 -15.39 53.89 11.46
N LYS A 27 -15.71 53.74 10.19
CA LYS A 27 -16.30 52.50 9.70
C LYS A 27 -15.33 51.40 10.12
N PRO A 28 -15.76 50.36 10.88
CA PRO A 28 -14.90 49.21 11.11
C PRO A 28 -14.46 48.73 9.74
N ALA A 29 -13.14 48.51 9.57
CA ALA A 29 -12.62 47.88 8.39
C ALA A 29 -13.37 46.54 8.20
N PRO A 30 -13.81 46.23 6.98
CA PRO A 30 -14.43 44.93 6.76
C PRO A 30 -13.46 43.89 7.28
N LEU A 31 -13.94 43.05 8.22
CA LEU A 31 -13.24 41.85 8.61
C LEU A 31 -12.95 41.12 7.29
N LEU A 32 -11.68 41.01 6.91
CA LEU A 32 -11.23 40.12 5.88
C LEU A 32 -11.63 38.73 6.37
N VAL A 33 -12.85 38.30 6.04
CA VAL A 33 -13.25 36.93 6.15
C VAL A 33 -12.28 36.20 5.19
N LYS A 34 -11.29 35.48 5.75
CA LYS A 34 -10.52 34.55 4.95
C LYS A 34 -11.55 33.76 4.15
N PRO A 35 -11.42 33.68 2.82
CA PRO A 35 -12.28 32.78 2.05
C PRO A 35 -12.29 31.45 2.77
N ALA A 36 -13.47 30.89 2.99
CA ALA A 36 -13.56 29.52 3.50
C ALA A 36 -12.66 28.68 2.60
N GLU A 37 -11.62 28.10 3.19
CA GLU A 37 -10.68 27.24 2.49
C GLU A 37 -11.52 26.13 1.88
N GLN A 38 -11.65 26.14 0.55
CA GLN A 38 -12.45 25.13 -0.13
C GLN A 38 -11.82 23.78 0.16
N ALA A 39 -12.64 22.83 0.59
CA ALA A 39 -12.16 21.47 0.83
C ALA A 39 -11.46 20.94 -0.44
N PRO A 40 -10.29 20.30 -0.30
CA PRO A 40 -9.55 19.77 -1.45
C PRO A 40 -10.43 18.79 -2.23
N GLN A 41 -10.54 18.99 -3.54
CA GLN A 41 -11.32 18.13 -4.42
C GLN A 41 -10.54 16.88 -4.86
N ASP A 42 -9.22 16.94 -4.73
CA ASP A 42 -8.28 15.88 -5.16
C ASP A 42 -7.52 15.34 -3.95
N VAL A 43 -7.37 14.01 -3.87
CA VAL A 43 -6.66 13.34 -2.76
C VAL A 43 -5.20 13.76 -2.70
N TRP A 44 -4.55 14.02 -3.85
CA TRP A 44 -3.17 14.47 -3.87
C TRP A 44 -3.00 15.85 -3.23
N GLU A 45 -3.95 16.75 -3.50
CA GLU A 45 -3.97 18.06 -2.87
C GLU A 45 -4.16 17.93 -1.35
N ARG A 46 -5.11 17.10 -0.91
CA ARG A 46 -5.34 16.81 0.51
C ARG A 46 -4.07 16.26 1.18
N MET A 47 -3.36 15.34 0.52
CA MET A 47 -2.10 14.80 1.03
C MET A 47 -1.03 15.88 1.17
N ARG A 48 -0.85 16.75 0.16
CA ARG A 48 0.14 17.84 0.19
C ARG A 48 -0.08 18.79 1.37
N GLN A 49 -1.34 19.09 1.70
CA GLN A 49 -1.70 19.96 2.83
C GLN A 49 -1.32 19.34 4.19
N GLY A 50 -1.24 18.03 4.28
CA GLY A 50 -0.90 17.31 5.51
C GLY A 50 0.53 16.73 5.53
N PHE A 51 1.41 17.12 4.61
CA PHE A 51 2.81 16.76 4.66
C PHE A 51 3.51 17.51 5.80
N ALA A 52 4.16 16.77 6.69
CA ALA A 52 4.77 17.30 7.91
C ALA A 52 6.24 16.88 8.09
N LEU A 53 6.78 16.01 7.23
CA LEU A 53 8.15 15.53 7.33
C LEU A 53 9.13 16.34 6.48
N GLN A 54 8.65 17.28 5.68
CA GLN A 54 9.48 18.02 4.72
C GLN A 54 10.21 19.21 5.35
N ASP A 55 9.64 19.83 6.37
CA ASP A 55 10.16 21.07 6.97
C ASP A 55 11.50 20.88 7.71
N SER A 56 11.86 19.65 8.03
CA SER A 56 13.10 19.28 8.70
C SER A 56 14.20 18.75 7.75
N ILE A 57 14.00 18.85 6.44
CA ILE A 57 14.90 18.24 5.46
C ILE A 57 15.84 19.30 4.89
N ASP A 58 17.08 19.29 5.39
CA ASP A 58 18.20 19.97 4.73
C ASP A 58 18.54 19.31 3.39
N VAL A 59 19.30 20.02 2.54
CA VAL A 59 19.83 19.48 1.30
C VAL A 59 20.62 18.20 1.60
N ASN A 60 20.03 17.04 1.29
CA ASN A 60 20.62 15.74 1.58
C ASN A 60 20.91 14.97 0.29
N PRO A 61 22.18 14.61 0.03
CA PRO A 61 22.56 13.91 -1.20
C PRO A 61 21.83 12.57 -1.43
N ARG A 62 21.41 11.88 -0.35
CA ARG A 62 20.67 10.62 -0.46
C ARG A 62 19.24 10.87 -0.96
N ILE A 63 18.61 11.94 -0.49
CA ILE A 63 17.27 12.35 -0.97
C ILE A 63 17.36 12.78 -2.43
N GLU A 64 18.37 13.60 -2.77
CA GLU A 64 18.59 14.06 -4.13
C GLU A 64 18.76 12.89 -5.11
N GLN A 65 19.54 11.88 -4.74
CA GLN A 65 19.72 10.68 -5.56
C GLN A 65 18.38 9.95 -5.83
N GLN A 66 17.52 9.82 -4.82
CA GLN A 66 16.20 9.20 -4.99
C GLN A 66 15.27 10.09 -5.83
N ARG A 67 15.33 11.39 -5.66
CA ARG A 67 14.55 12.36 -6.43
C ARG A 67 14.90 12.31 -7.92
N LEU A 68 16.19 12.27 -8.25
CA LEU A 68 16.67 12.08 -9.63
C LEU A 68 16.23 10.74 -10.22
N TRP A 69 16.20 9.68 -9.40
CA TRP A 69 15.68 8.40 -9.85
C TRP A 69 14.19 8.48 -10.20
N PHE A 70 13.36 9.13 -9.38
CA PHE A 70 11.94 9.32 -9.68
C PHE A 70 11.73 10.18 -10.91
N ALA A 71 12.47 11.27 -11.08
CA ALA A 71 12.43 12.14 -12.27
C ALA A 71 12.80 11.36 -13.53
N SER A 72 13.72 10.40 -13.44
CA SER A 72 14.11 9.52 -14.55
C SER A 72 13.13 8.37 -14.80
N ASN A 73 12.21 8.13 -13.87
CA ASN A 73 11.22 7.03 -13.93
C ASN A 73 9.80 7.50 -13.60
N PRO A 74 9.25 8.53 -14.28
CA PRO A 74 7.95 9.12 -13.93
C PRO A 74 6.82 8.10 -13.96
N THR A 75 6.85 7.16 -14.90
CA THR A 75 5.85 6.10 -15.04
C THR A 75 5.71 5.19 -13.82
N PHE A 76 6.73 5.13 -12.96
CA PHE A 76 6.62 4.40 -11.69
C PHE A 76 5.59 5.05 -10.77
N ILE A 77 5.65 6.37 -10.61
CA ILE A 77 4.75 7.14 -9.74
C ILE A 77 3.35 7.16 -10.36
N GLU A 78 3.24 7.42 -11.67
CA GLU A 78 1.97 7.44 -12.40
C GLU A 78 1.23 6.12 -12.25
N SER A 79 1.91 4.99 -12.53
CA SER A 79 1.31 3.66 -12.39
C SER A 79 1.02 3.28 -10.93
N ALA A 80 1.80 3.77 -9.97
CA ALA A 80 1.50 3.57 -8.56
C ALA A 80 0.27 4.37 -8.15
N GLY A 81 0.14 5.64 -8.59
CA GLY A 81 -1.01 6.49 -8.36
C GLY A 81 -2.31 5.89 -8.93
N GLU A 82 -2.27 5.38 -10.17
CA GLU A 82 -3.41 4.69 -10.77
C GLU A 82 -3.89 3.50 -9.93
N ARG A 83 -2.96 2.67 -9.42
CA ARG A 83 -3.34 1.56 -8.51
C ARG A 83 -3.77 2.04 -7.14
N GLY A 84 -3.15 3.09 -6.64
CA GLY A 84 -3.44 3.71 -5.36
C GLY A 84 -4.81 4.38 -5.31
N SER A 85 -5.38 4.78 -6.46
CA SER A 85 -6.65 5.50 -6.55
C SER A 85 -7.81 4.79 -5.83
N LEU A 86 -7.78 3.47 -5.75
CA LEU A 86 -8.79 2.69 -5.03
C LEU A 86 -8.66 2.81 -3.50
N TYR A 87 -7.49 3.18 -2.97
CA TYR A 87 -7.17 3.02 -1.56
C TYR A 87 -6.76 4.33 -0.88
N LEU A 88 -6.23 5.29 -1.64
CA LEU A 88 -5.57 6.49 -1.09
C LEU A 88 -6.51 7.33 -0.23
N HIS A 89 -7.77 7.54 -0.64
CA HIS A 89 -8.72 8.27 0.19
C HIS A 89 -8.85 7.63 1.58
N TYR A 90 -9.04 6.32 1.65
CA TYR A 90 -9.15 5.59 2.91
C TYR A 90 -7.88 5.68 3.75
N ILE A 91 -6.70 5.55 3.12
CA ILE A 91 -5.41 5.61 3.84
C ILE A 91 -5.21 7.01 4.44
N VAL A 92 -5.46 8.05 3.66
CA VAL A 92 -5.33 9.45 4.10
C VAL A 92 -6.27 9.74 5.26
N GLU A 93 -7.53 9.36 5.15
CA GLU A 93 -8.51 9.51 6.22
C GLU A 93 -8.07 8.82 7.53
N ARG A 94 -7.52 7.58 7.45
CA ARG A 94 -7.01 6.87 8.63
C ARG A 94 -5.76 7.51 9.23
N LEU A 95 -4.92 8.16 8.43
CA LEU A 95 -3.76 8.92 8.90
C LEU A 95 -4.20 10.20 9.63
N GLU A 96 -5.12 10.97 9.04
CA GLU A 96 -5.65 12.19 9.65
C GLU A 96 -6.35 11.91 10.99
N GLU A 97 -7.14 10.84 11.10
CA GLU A 97 -7.77 10.42 12.36
C GLU A 97 -6.77 10.15 13.50
N ARG A 98 -5.50 9.94 13.16
CA ARG A 98 -4.42 9.65 14.10
C ARG A 98 -3.40 10.77 14.21
N ASP A 99 -3.66 11.92 13.61
CA ASP A 99 -2.74 13.06 13.54
C ASP A 99 -1.34 12.65 13.04
N MET A 100 -1.29 11.74 12.04
CA MET A 100 -0.04 11.22 11.47
C MET A 100 0.34 12.00 10.19
N PRO A 101 1.66 12.16 9.91
CA PRO A 101 2.14 12.79 8.67
C PRO A 101 1.59 12.10 7.42
N LEU A 102 1.04 12.88 6.48
CA LEU A 102 0.40 12.30 5.30
C LEU A 102 1.39 11.75 4.27
N GLU A 103 2.69 12.01 4.39
CA GLU A 103 3.73 11.31 3.64
C GLU A 103 3.67 9.80 3.84
N LEU A 104 3.17 9.33 4.98
CA LEU A 104 3.03 7.91 5.29
C LEU A 104 2.03 7.20 4.36
N ALA A 105 1.11 7.95 3.72
CA ALA A 105 0.26 7.40 2.67
C ALA A 105 1.05 6.90 1.46
N LEU A 106 2.27 7.39 1.25
CA LEU A 106 3.17 6.98 0.17
C LEU A 106 3.99 5.72 0.47
N LEU A 107 3.96 5.21 1.72
CA LEU A 107 4.67 3.96 2.05
C LEU A 107 4.25 2.78 1.16
N PRO A 108 2.96 2.52 0.91
CA PRO A 108 2.56 1.46 -0.01
C PRO A 108 3.09 1.63 -1.44
N ALA A 109 3.35 2.87 -1.88
CA ALA A 109 3.96 3.11 -3.19
C ALA A 109 5.37 2.52 -3.26
N ILE A 110 6.21 2.75 -2.22
CA ILE A 110 7.58 2.24 -2.18
C ILE A 110 7.67 0.76 -1.80
N GLU A 111 6.70 0.23 -1.03
CA GLU A 111 6.65 -1.17 -0.61
C GLU A 111 6.16 -2.12 -1.72
N SER A 112 5.12 -1.73 -2.44
CA SER A 112 4.44 -2.62 -3.38
C SER A 112 3.88 -1.94 -4.62
N ALA A 113 4.11 -0.62 -4.78
CA ALA A 113 3.41 0.22 -5.74
C ALA A 113 1.88 0.07 -5.62
N TYR A 114 1.36 0.11 -4.40
CA TYR A 114 -0.05 -0.12 -4.00
C TYR A 114 -0.64 -1.45 -4.49
N ASN A 115 0.17 -2.48 -4.70
CA ASN A 115 -0.34 -3.78 -5.12
C ASN A 115 -0.72 -4.64 -3.89
N PRO A 116 -2.00 -4.84 -3.59
CA PRO A 116 -2.42 -5.61 -2.42
C PRO A 116 -2.16 -7.12 -2.57
N MET A 117 -1.87 -7.58 -3.80
CA MET A 117 -1.50 -8.98 -4.08
C MET A 117 0.00 -9.20 -4.03
N ALA A 118 0.81 -8.17 -3.76
CA ALA A 118 2.26 -8.29 -3.71
C ALA A 118 2.72 -9.34 -2.69
N TYR A 119 3.76 -10.08 -3.08
CA TYR A 119 4.37 -11.11 -2.24
C TYR A 119 5.88 -11.14 -2.48
N SER A 120 6.67 -10.82 -1.45
CA SER A 120 8.12 -10.75 -1.57
C SER A 120 8.78 -12.13 -1.46
N ARG A 121 10.06 -12.21 -1.86
CA ARG A 121 10.88 -13.43 -1.68
C ARG A 121 11.07 -13.78 -0.20
N ALA A 122 11.02 -12.78 0.68
CA ALA A 122 11.11 -12.95 2.13
C ALA A 122 9.76 -13.27 2.78
N SER A 123 8.68 -13.46 1.99
CA SER A 123 7.33 -13.78 2.44
C SER A 123 6.56 -12.60 3.03
N ALA A 124 7.02 -11.37 2.82
CA ALA A 124 6.18 -10.19 3.09
C ALA A 124 5.00 -10.16 2.11
N ALA A 125 3.84 -9.69 2.54
CA ALA A 125 2.63 -9.73 1.73
C ALA A 125 1.76 -8.49 1.91
N GLY A 126 1.00 -8.20 0.85
CA GLY A 126 0.03 -7.11 0.83
C GLY A 126 0.63 -5.77 0.46
N MET A 127 -0.19 -4.76 0.47
CA MET A 127 0.17 -3.39 0.10
C MET A 127 1.25 -2.82 1.02
N TRP A 128 1.19 -3.13 2.33
CA TRP A 128 2.09 -2.70 3.38
C TRP A 128 3.27 -3.65 3.63
N GLN A 129 3.42 -4.71 2.87
CA GLN A 129 4.51 -5.70 2.94
C GLN A 129 4.77 -6.28 4.34
N PHE A 130 3.69 -6.60 5.07
CA PHE A 130 3.83 -7.25 6.37
C PHE A 130 4.54 -8.59 6.30
N MET A 131 5.59 -8.75 7.10
CA MET A 131 6.17 -10.06 7.37
C MET A 131 5.18 -10.96 8.12
N PRO A 132 5.21 -12.30 7.94
CA PRO A 132 4.22 -13.18 8.56
C PRO A 132 4.16 -13.06 10.08
N ALA A 133 5.29 -12.90 10.75
CA ALA A 133 5.33 -12.79 12.22
C ALA A 133 4.79 -11.45 12.70
N THR A 134 5.20 -10.35 12.06
CA THR A 134 4.72 -9.00 12.35
C THR A 134 3.22 -8.91 12.10
N GLY A 135 2.74 -9.44 10.97
CA GLY A 135 1.30 -9.46 10.69
C GLY A 135 0.50 -10.19 11.78
N ARG A 136 0.97 -11.33 12.29
CA ARG A 136 0.30 -12.02 13.40
C ARG A 136 0.33 -11.22 14.70
N HIS A 137 1.41 -10.50 14.96
CA HIS A 137 1.52 -9.63 16.13
C HIS A 137 0.46 -8.51 16.11
N PHE A 138 0.15 -8.00 14.93
CA PHE A 138 -0.90 -7.00 14.71
C PHE A 138 -2.23 -7.63 14.27
N ASN A 139 -2.55 -8.84 14.71
CA ASN A 139 -3.80 -9.55 14.50
C ASN A 139 -4.20 -9.79 13.03
N LEU A 140 -3.26 -9.67 12.08
CA LEU A 140 -3.50 -10.01 10.69
C LEU A 140 -3.53 -11.53 10.52
N ARG A 141 -4.73 -12.08 10.58
CA ARG A 141 -5.00 -13.51 10.51
C ARG A 141 -4.49 -14.11 9.20
N GLN A 142 -3.84 -15.27 9.29
CA GLN A 142 -3.27 -15.96 8.13
C GLN A 142 -3.72 -17.42 8.13
N THR A 143 -4.61 -17.79 7.22
CA THR A 143 -5.14 -19.14 7.03
C THR A 143 -4.93 -19.61 5.57
N ASN A 144 -5.44 -20.79 5.25
CA ASN A 144 -5.44 -21.27 3.87
C ASN A 144 -6.44 -20.53 2.97
N PHE A 145 -7.47 -19.91 3.53
CA PHE A 145 -8.52 -19.19 2.80
C PHE A 145 -8.35 -17.67 2.87
N TYR A 146 -7.74 -17.15 3.93
CA TYR A 146 -7.65 -15.73 4.19
C TYR A 146 -6.23 -15.33 4.62
N ASP A 147 -5.77 -14.18 4.12
CA ASP A 147 -4.51 -13.55 4.54
C ASP A 147 -4.75 -12.06 4.85
N GLY A 148 -4.91 -11.74 6.14
CA GLY A 148 -5.18 -10.38 6.62
C GLY A 148 -4.11 -9.35 6.26
N ARG A 149 -2.92 -9.79 5.88
CA ARG A 149 -1.85 -8.88 5.40
C ARG A 149 -2.18 -8.26 4.05
N ARG A 150 -3.15 -8.85 3.32
CA ARG A 150 -3.67 -8.35 2.03
C ARG A 150 -5.00 -7.61 2.19
N ASP A 151 -5.65 -7.75 3.33
CA ASP A 151 -6.91 -7.03 3.61
C ASP A 151 -6.63 -5.52 3.66
N ILE A 152 -7.37 -4.76 2.87
CA ILE A 152 -7.12 -3.33 2.68
C ILE A 152 -7.26 -2.58 4.00
N THR A 153 -8.37 -2.76 4.69
CA THR A 153 -8.69 -2.04 5.92
C THR A 153 -7.89 -2.57 7.11
N ALA A 154 -7.84 -3.89 7.28
CA ALA A 154 -7.13 -4.51 8.39
C ALA A 154 -5.62 -4.24 8.33
N SER A 155 -5.00 -4.39 7.14
CA SER A 155 -3.56 -4.16 7.01
C SER A 155 -3.18 -2.67 7.11
N THR A 156 -4.05 -1.76 6.65
CA THR A 156 -3.83 -0.32 6.83
C THR A 156 -3.86 0.03 8.30
N ASN A 157 -4.90 -0.33 9.05
CA ASN A 157 -4.95 -0.08 10.48
C ASN A 157 -3.75 -0.68 11.23
N ALA A 158 -3.39 -1.93 10.93
CA ALA A 158 -2.23 -2.58 11.51
C ALA A 158 -0.90 -1.85 11.20
N ALA A 159 -0.75 -1.30 9.98
CA ALA A 159 0.43 -0.54 9.61
C ALA A 159 0.53 0.77 10.39
N LEU A 160 -0.59 1.49 10.53
CA LEU A 160 -0.63 2.72 11.31
C LEU A 160 -0.39 2.45 12.80
N ASP A 161 -0.98 1.40 13.37
CA ASP A 161 -0.72 0.98 14.75
C ASP A 161 0.76 0.62 14.96
N TYR A 162 1.38 -0.05 13.98
CA TYR A 162 2.80 -0.37 14.04
C TYR A 162 3.68 0.87 13.94
N LEU A 163 3.37 1.79 13.04
CA LEU A 163 4.09 3.06 12.88
C LEU A 163 3.96 3.94 14.12
N THR A 164 2.77 4.05 14.72
CA THR A 164 2.56 4.75 16.00
C THR A 164 3.45 4.15 17.09
N ARG A 165 3.43 2.83 17.26
CA ARG A 165 4.27 2.15 18.25
C ARG A 165 5.77 2.39 18.02
N LEU A 166 6.22 2.42 16.77
CA LEU A 166 7.61 2.70 16.44
C LEU A 166 7.96 4.16 16.72
N HIS A 167 7.08 5.10 16.38
CA HIS A 167 7.24 6.52 16.67
C HIS A 167 7.38 6.76 18.17
N ASP A 168 6.52 6.17 18.98
CA ASP A 168 6.61 6.25 20.45
C ASP A 168 7.90 5.63 20.98
N MET A 169 8.31 4.48 20.44
CA MET A 169 9.55 3.80 20.84
C MET A 169 10.80 4.64 20.58
N PHE A 170 10.80 5.46 19.56
CA PHE A 170 11.93 6.33 19.22
C PHE A 170 11.68 7.81 19.58
N ASN A 171 10.92 8.06 20.66
CA ASN A 171 10.69 9.38 21.25
C ASN A 171 10.16 10.43 20.28
N GLY A 172 9.30 10.04 19.35
CA GLY A 172 8.70 10.95 18.37
C GLY A 172 9.53 11.17 17.11
N ASP A 173 10.60 10.41 16.89
CA ASP A 173 11.41 10.52 15.68
C ASP A 173 10.84 9.65 14.56
N TRP A 174 10.18 10.29 13.59
CA TRP A 174 9.59 9.60 12.43
C TRP A 174 10.65 8.96 11.54
N LEU A 175 11.86 9.51 11.41
CA LEU A 175 12.89 8.94 10.54
C LEU A 175 13.42 7.62 11.13
N LEU A 176 13.60 7.57 12.46
CA LEU A 176 13.94 6.33 13.16
C LEU A 176 12.80 5.32 13.14
N ALA A 177 11.55 5.78 13.28
CA ALA A 177 10.37 4.92 13.17
C ALA A 177 10.26 4.27 11.78
N LEU A 178 10.45 5.03 10.71
CA LEU A 178 10.46 4.55 9.33
C LEU A 178 11.63 3.59 9.06
N ALA A 179 12.81 3.88 9.56
CA ALA A 179 13.95 2.97 9.51
C ALA A 179 13.64 1.62 10.20
N ALA A 180 12.95 1.69 11.35
CA ALA A 180 12.56 0.50 12.11
C ALA A 180 11.40 -0.26 11.45
N TYR A 181 10.49 0.39 10.76
CA TYR A 181 9.48 -0.25 9.94
C TYR A 181 10.12 -1.15 8.87
N ASN A 182 11.15 -0.64 8.18
CA ASN A 182 11.88 -1.38 7.15
C ASN A 182 12.82 -2.46 7.70
N ALA A 183 13.69 -2.13 8.69
CA ALA A 183 14.75 -3.03 9.18
C ALA A 183 14.39 -3.84 10.43
N GLY A 184 13.28 -3.51 11.07
CA GLY A 184 12.88 -3.99 12.39
C GLY A 184 13.50 -3.16 13.53
N GLU A 185 12.69 -2.91 14.58
CA GLU A 185 13.07 -2.08 15.74
C GLU A 185 14.39 -2.51 16.38
N GLY A 186 14.64 -3.81 16.54
CA GLY A 186 15.87 -4.30 17.14
C GLY A 186 17.14 -3.99 16.33
N THR A 187 17.05 -3.76 15.04
CA THR A 187 18.19 -3.35 14.21
C THR A 187 18.55 -1.89 14.47
N VAL A 188 17.54 -1.03 14.54
CA VAL A 188 17.72 0.40 14.79
C VAL A 188 18.19 0.63 16.21
N SER A 189 17.59 -0.01 17.22
CA SER A 189 18.00 0.11 18.62
C SER A 189 19.47 -0.29 18.83
N ARG A 190 19.92 -1.41 18.25
CA ARG A 190 21.34 -1.80 18.32
C ARG A 190 22.29 -0.81 17.63
N ALA A 191 21.84 -0.15 16.55
CA ALA A 191 22.63 0.87 15.87
C ALA A 191 22.76 2.13 16.75
N ILE A 192 21.67 2.53 17.41
CA ILE A 192 21.66 3.63 18.40
C ILE A 192 22.62 3.31 19.55
N GLU A 193 22.44 2.18 20.23
CA GLU A 193 23.30 1.74 21.33
C GLU A 193 24.79 1.67 20.96
N ARG A 194 25.10 1.29 19.72
CA ARG A 194 26.47 1.29 19.21
C ARG A 194 27.04 2.70 19.09
N ASN A 195 26.27 3.63 18.50
CA ASN A 195 26.70 5.00 18.33
C ASN A 195 26.85 5.72 19.70
N GLU A 196 25.91 5.52 20.63
CA GLU A 196 25.99 6.05 22.00
C GLU A 196 27.30 5.64 22.70
N ARG A 197 27.65 4.34 22.63
CA ARG A 197 28.93 3.85 23.23
C ARG A 197 30.16 4.41 22.58
N LEU A 198 30.08 4.91 21.35
CA LEU A 198 31.18 5.52 20.61
C LEU A 198 31.17 7.04 20.69
N GLY A 199 30.20 7.66 21.39
CA GLY A 199 30.00 9.10 21.42
C GLY A 199 29.64 9.71 20.05
N LEU A 200 29.01 8.92 19.16
CA LEU A 200 28.57 9.34 17.82
C LEU A 200 27.12 9.76 17.84
N PRO A 201 26.67 10.60 16.88
CA PRO A 201 25.25 10.97 16.74
C PRO A 201 24.34 9.75 16.54
N THR A 202 23.14 9.81 17.13
CA THR A 202 22.16 8.71 17.14
C THR A 202 20.96 8.96 16.25
N ASP A 203 20.93 10.07 15.53
CA ASP A 203 19.91 10.35 14.53
C ASP A 203 19.99 9.39 13.32
N TYR A 204 18.91 9.27 12.60
CA TYR A 204 18.81 8.36 11.44
C TYR A 204 19.98 8.49 10.45
N TRP A 205 20.42 9.71 10.15
CA TRP A 205 21.42 10.00 9.12
C TRP A 205 22.80 9.45 9.43
N ASN A 206 23.10 9.33 10.72
CA ASN A 206 24.40 8.91 11.25
C ASN A 206 24.45 7.45 11.70
N LEU A 207 23.28 6.73 11.72
CA LEU A 207 23.26 5.34 12.15
C LEU A 207 23.87 4.39 11.09
N PRO A 208 24.66 3.37 11.53
CA PRO A 208 25.24 2.34 10.67
C PRO A 208 24.19 1.27 10.30
N LEU A 209 23.14 1.69 9.58
CA LEU A 209 22.05 0.83 9.12
C LEU A 209 22.39 0.08 7.82
N PRO A 210 21.68 -1.02 7.50
CA PRO A 210 21.77 -1.67 6.20
C PRO A 210 21.51 -0.68 5.05
N GLN A 211 22.14 -0.88 3.90
CA GLN A 211 22.03 0.03 2.75
C GLN A 211 20.56 0.23 2.33
N GLU A 212 19.78 -0.86 2.25
CA GLU A 212 18.34 -0.79 1.93
C GLU A 212 17.60 0.18 2.87
N THR A 213 17.87 0.10 4.19
CA THR A 213 17.23 0.96 5.18
C THR A 213 17.75 2.41 5.09
N ARG A 214 19.04 2.59 4.78
CA ARG A 214 19.62 3.92 4.54
C ARG A 214 19.07 4.62 3.31
N ASP A 215 18.52 3.88 2.36
CA ASP A 215 17.89 4.40 1.14
C ASP A 215 16.36 4.53 1.31
N TYR A 216 15.77 3.85 2.28
CA TYR A 216 14.32 3.75 2.46
C TYR A 216 13.67 5.09 2.84
N VAL A 217 14.16 5.73 3.89
CA VAL A 217 13.65 7.03 4.34
C VAL A 217 13.88 8.11 3.29
N PRO A 218 15.12 8.28 2.72
CA PRO A 218 15.36 9.18 1.61
C PRO A 218 14.40 8.97 0.44
N LYS A 219 14.06 7.70 0.14
CA LYS A 219 13.13 7.37 -0.94
C LYS A 219 11.71 7.88 -0.67
N LEU A 220 11.21 7.74 0.57
CA LEU A 220 9.91 8.28 0.96
C LEU A 220 9.89 9.81 0.86
N LEU A 221 10.91 10.47 1.43
CA LEU A 221 11.01 11.91 1.43
C LEU A 221 11.17 12.50 0.01
N ALA A 222 11.95 11.85 -0.84
CA ALA A 222 12.04 12.23 -2.25
C ALA A 222 10.71 12.05 -2.98
N LEU A 223 10.00 10.95 -2.72
CA LEU A 223 8.68 10.71 -3.32
C LEU A 223 7.67 11.77 -2.90
N SER A 224 7.66 12.16 -1.63
CA SER A 224 6.76 13.23 -1.15
C SER A 224 7.08 14.58 -1.80
N GLN A 225 8.37 14.91 -2.01
CA GLN A 225 8.78 16.12 -2.75
C GLN A 225 8.32 16.09 -4.20
N VAL A 226 8.43 14.93 -4.87
CA VAL A 226 7.94 14.78 -6.25
C VAL A 226 6.42 14.91 -6.32
N VAL A 227 5.69 14.34 -5.34
CA VAL A 227 4.23 14.49 -5.27
C VAL A 227 3.81 15.92 -4.94
N SER A 228 4.64 16.69 -4.21
CA SER A 228 4.37 18.10 -3.92
C SER A 228 4.39 18.99 -5.16
N THR A 229 5.29 18.72 -6.10
CA THR A 229 5.48 19.51 -7.33
C THR A 229 5.73 18.59 -8.54
N PRO A 230 4.75 17.75 -8.93
CA PRO A 230 4.97 16.67 -9.89
C PRO A 230 5.40 17.17 -11.26
N GLU A 231 4.92 18.34 -11.68
CA GLU A 231 5.24 18.95 -12.97
C GLU A 231 6.75 19.28 -13.08
N ALA A 232 7.38 19.68 -11.96
CA ALA A 232 8.82 19.97 -11.91
C ALA A 232 9.68 18.72 -12.21
N TYR A 233 9.12 17.53 -12.09
CA TYR A 233 9.78 16.24 -12.31
C TYR A 233 9.25 15.49 -13.53
N GLY A 234 8.41 16.13 -14.34
CA GLY A 234 7.80 15.51 -15.51
C GLY A 234 6.83 14.37 -15.18
N VAL A 235 6.25 14.37 -13.97
CA VAL A 235 5.29 13.37 -13.50
C VAL A 235 3.87 13.91 -13.72
N ASN A 236 3.02 13.10 -14.34
CA ASN A 236 1.61 13.39 -14.53
C ASN A 236 0.77 12.54 -13.57
N LEU A 237 0.38 13.14 -12.44
CA LEU A 237 -0.52 12.49 -11.49
C LEU A 237 -1.96 12.61 -11.98
N THR A 238 -2.60 11.49 -12.26
CA THR A 238 -4.05 11.47 -12.54
C THR A 238 -4.80 11.91 -11.28
N PRO A 239 -5.70 12.91 -11.36
CA PRO A 239 -6.51 13.34 -10.24
C PRO A 239 -7.30 12.17 -9.64
N ILE A 240 -7.37 12.13 -8.31
CA ILE A 240 -8.13 11.13 -7.54
C ILE A 240 -9.19 11.88 -6.74
N ALA A 241 -10.47 11.62 -7.01
CA ALA A 241 -11.56 12.28 -6.31
C ALA A 241 -11.42 12.12 -4.78
N ASN A 242 -11.59 13.22 -4.03
CA ASN A 242 -11.50 13.21 -2.57
C ASN A 242 -12.83 12.72 -1.95
N GLU A 243 -13.16 11.47 -2.26
CA GLU A 243 -14.35 10.78 -1.75
C GLU A 243 -14.06 9.28 -1.57
N PRO A 244 -14.79 8.58 -0.69
CA PRO A 244 -14.61 7.15 -0.49
C PRO A 244 -14.86 6.34 -1.76
N TYR A 245 -13.85 5.62 -2.22
CA TYR A 245 -13.99 4.74 -3.39
C TYR A 245 -14.79 3.47 -3.08
N PHE A 246 -14.68 2.96 -1.86
CA PHE A 246 -15.33 1.73 -1.45
C PHE A 246 -16.02 1.87 -0.10
N GLU A 247 -16.99 1.02 0.12
CA GLU A 247 -17.67 0.82 1.40
C GLU A 247 -17.70 -0.66 1.79
N ALA A 248 -17.86 -0.91 3.10
CA ALA A 248 -17.99 -2.26 3.63
C ALA A 248 -19.47 -2.69 3.67
N VAL A 249 -19.81 -3.74 2.95
CA VAL A 249 -21.13 -4.36 2.98
C VAL A 249 -21.09 -5.61 3.84
N ALA A 250 -21.97 -5.70 4.85
CA ALA A 250 -22.07 -6.84 5.74
C ALA A 250 -22.54 -8.10 4.97
N ILE A 251 -21.93 -9.23 5.31
CA ILE A 251 -22.31 -10.54 4.78
C ILE A 251 -22.49 -11.53 5.93
N ASN A 252 -23.54 -12.35 5.87
CA ASN A 252 -23.81 -13.35 6.91
C ASN A 252 -23.39 -14.76 6.49
N GLU A 253 -23.22 -14.97 5.20
CA GLU A 253 -22.96 -16.27 4.59
C GLU A 253 -21.63 -16.35 3.88
N ARG A 254 -21.19 -17.56 3.58
CA ARG A 254 -20.04 -17.77 2.70
C ARG A 254 -20.44 -17.50 1.26
N LEU A 255 -19.78 -16.53 0.65
CA LEU A 255 -20.03 -16.11 -0.71
C LEU A 255 -18.83 -16.40 -1.61
N ASP A 256 -19.09 -16.59 -2.88
CA ASP A 256 -18.11 -16.66 -3.96
C ASP A 256 -18.01 -15.29 -4.63
N LEU A 257 -16.81 -14.68 -4.65
CA LEU A 257 -16.62 -13.31 -5.14
C LEU A 257 -16.98 -13.18 -6.64
N THR A 258 -16.71 -14.20 -7.45
CA THR A 258 -17.08 -14.19 -8.88
C THR A 258 -18.59 -14.11 -9.06
N ARG A 259 -19.32 -14.86 -8.22
CA ARG A 259 -20.79 -14.87 -8.26
C ARG A 259 -21.40 -13.57 -7.72
N VAL A 260 -20.80 -13.02 -6.65
CA VAL A 260 -21.21 -11.71 -6.12
C VAL A 260 -20.95 -10.61 -7.14
N ALA A 261 -19.81 -10.62 -7.83
CA ALA A 261 -19.48 -9.64 -8.87
C ALA A 261 -20.54 -9.65 -9.98
N ALA A 262 -20.88 -10.84 -10.49
CA ALA A 262 -21.91 -11.00 -11.51
C ALA A 262 -23.29 -10.55 -11.01
N PHE A 263 -23.66 -10.90 -9.78
CA PHE A 263 -24.95 -10.54 -9.19
C PHE A 263 -25.10 -9.03 -8.96
N ALA A 264 -24.04 -8.37 -8.50
CA ALA A 264 -24.03 -6.93 -8.21
C ALA A 264 -23.70 -6.07 -9.45
N ASN A 265 -23.42 -6.68 -10.58
CA ASN A 265 -22.88 -6.01 -11.77
C ASN A 265 -21.67 -5.11 -11.42
N ILE A 266 -20.71 -5.74 -10.73
CA ILE A 266 -19.39 -5.18 -10.41
C ILE A 266 -18.36 -5.91 -11.26
N ASP A 267 -17.32 -5.21 -11.72
CA ASP A 267 -16.20 -5.87 -12.38
C ASP A 267 -15.52 -6.87 -11.42
N GLU A 268 -15.27 -8.10 -11.89
CA GLU A 268 -14.73 -9.16 -11.04
C GLU A 268 -13.33 -8.83 -10.54
N ASP A 269 -12.48 -8.24 -11.39
CA ASP A 269 -11.11 -7.89 -11.01
C ASP A 269 -11.12 -6.73 -10.01
N GLU A 270 -12.03 -5.77 -10.14
CA GLU A 270 -12.24 -4.68 -9.18
C GLU A 270 -12.68 -5.21 -7.81
N LEU A 271 -13.68 -6.10 -7.77
CA LEU A 271 -14.13 -6.71 -6.51
C LEU A 271 -13.01 -7.52 -5.84
N ILE A 272 -12.18 -8.22 -6.62
CA ILE A 272 -11.03 -8.98 -6.11
C ILE A 272 -9.94 -8.03 -5.61
N GLN A 273 -9.68 -6.90 -6.27
CA GLN A 273 -8.70 -5.90 -5.83
C GLN A 273 -9.12 -5.23 -4.52
N LEU A 274 -10.41 -5.05 -4.27
CA LEU A 274 -10.93 -4.56 -3.01
C LEU A 274 -10.91 -5.64 -1.91
N ASN A 275 -10.96 -6.95 -2.27
CA ASN A 275 -11.02 -8.07 -1.33
C ASN A 275 -9.89 -9.10 -1.53
N PRO A 276 -8.62 -8.69 -1.66
CA PRO A 276 -7.51 -9.56 -2.06
C PRO A 276 -7.09 -10.55 -0.97
N ALA A 277 -7.59 -10.36 0.25
CA ALA A 277 -7.34 -11.24 1.38
C ALA A 277 -7.99 -12.61 1.25
N PHE A 278 -9.10 -12.73 0.50
CA PHE A 278 -9.80 -13.98 0.24
C PHE A 278 -9.11 -14.80 -0.85
N LYS A 279 -8.15 -15.61 -0.44
CA LYS A 279 -7.19 -16.32 -1.33
C LYS A 279 -7.81 -17.27 -2.36
N LYS A 280 -8.98 -17.80 -2.07
CA LYS A 280 -9.73 -18.74 -2.93
C LYS A 280 -10.97 -18.08 -3.55
N ARG A 281 -11.06 -16.75 -3.52
CA ARG A 281 -12.23 -15.96 -3.93
C ARG A 281 -13.52 -16.37 -3.18
N MET A 282 -13.37 -16.85 -1.94
CA MET A 282 -14.46 -17.26 -1.08
C MET A 282 -14.36 -16.54 0.25
N THR A 283 -15.46 -16.01 0.78
CA THR A 283 -15.49 -15.30 2.06
C THR A 283 -15.42 -16.24 3.25
N VAL A 284 -14.30 -16.95 3.35
CA VAL A 284 -14.01 -17.93 4.41
C VAL A 284 -12.86 -17.44 5.26
N ASP A 285 -12.97 -17.60 6.58
CA ASP A 285 -11.96 -17.22 7.58
C ASP A 285 -11.64 -15.72 7.68
N GLY A 286 -12.28 -14.86 6.90
CA GLY A 286 -12.12 -13.41 6.94
C GLY A 286 -13.21 -12.69 7.72
N PRO A 287 -13.27 -11.36 7.63
CA PRO A 287 -14.33 -10.55 8.19
C PRO A 287 -15.68 -10.89 7.52
N LYS A 288 -16.76 -10.66 8.25
CA LYS A 288 -18.12 -10.81 7.73
C LYS A 288 -18.55 -9.56 6.96
N GLN A 289 -17.71 -9.14 6.04
CA GLN A 289 -17.97 -8.01 5.16
C GLN A 289 -17.21 -8.14 3.85
N LEU A 290 -17.67 -7.46 2.83
CA LEU A 290 -16.99 -7.24 1.56
C LEU A 290 -16.80 -5.75 1.33
N LEU A 291 -15.64 -5.35 0.85
CA LEU A 291 -15.44 -4.02 0.32
C LEU A 291 -15.95 -4.01 -1.13
N VAL A 292 -16.81 -3.05 -1.42
CA VAL A 292 -17.40 -2.89 -2.75
C VAL A 292 -17.35 -1.41 -3.15
N PRO A 293 -17.36 -1.09 -4.46
CA PRO A 293 -17.43 0.31 -4.88
C PRO A 293 -18.62 1.02 -4.23
N THR A 294 -18.42 2.23 -3.70
CA THR A 294 -19.45 3.02 -2.99
C THR A 294 -20.75 3.12 -3.80
N ALA A 295 -20.63 3.34 -5.12
CA ALA A 295 -21.80 3.39 -6.02
C ALA A 295 -22.65 2.11 -6.05
N LYS A 296 -22.11 0.97 -5.56
CA LYS A 296 -22.77 -0.34 -5.54
C LYS A 296 -23.17 -0.81 -4.15
N ALA A 297 -22.63 -0.18 -3.10
CA ALA A 297 -22.75 -0.64 -1.72
C ALA A 297 -24.20 -0.73 -1.24
N GLN A 298 -24.98 0.34 -1.41
CA GLN A 298 -26.38 0.40 -0.97
C GLN A 298 -27.24 -0.64 -1.69
N LEU A 299 -27.09 -0.74 -3.02
CA LEU A 299 -27.86 -1.70 -3.83
C LEU A 299 -27.53 -3.14 -3.45
N LEU A 300 -26.25 -3.46 -3.29
CA LEU A 300 -25.83 -4.81 -2.90
C LEU A 300 -26.31 -5.15 -1.48
N SER A 301 -26.18 -4.23 -0.52
CA SER A 301 -26.66 -4.42 0.84
C SER A 301 -28.15 -4.71 0.90
N ALA A 302 -28.97 -3.90 0.20
CA ALA A 302 -30.41 -4.12 0.10
C ALA A 302 -30.74 -5.46 -0.59
N SER A 303 -30.02 -5.79 -1.65
CA SER A 303 -30.23 -7.05 -2.39
C SER A 303 -29.90 -8.27 -1.54
N LEU A 304 -28.77 -8.24 -0.80
CA LEU A 304 -28.36 -9.35 0.08
C LEU A 304 -29.35 -9.57 1.24
N SER A 305 -29.97 -8.49 1.75
CA SER A 305 -30.96 -8.57 2.82
C SER A 305 -32.30 -9.18 2.39
N ASN A 306 -32.60 -9.12 1.11
CA ASN A 306 -33.88 -9.57 0.52
C ASN A 306 -33.76 -10.88 -0.27
N LEU A 307 -32.59 -11.56 -0.22
CA LEU A 307 -32.41 -12.82 -0.94
C LEU A 307 -33.30 -13.94 -0.39
N ASN A 308 -33.98 -14.65 -1.30
CA ASN A 308 -34.56 -15.93 -0.96
C ASN A 308 -33.49 -17.03 -0.82
N PRO A 309 -33.81 -18.19 -0.19
CA PRO A 309 -32.82 -19.26 0.05
C PRO A 309 -32.14 -19.78 -1.24
N GLU A 310 -32.86 -19.84 -2.36
CA GLU A 310 -32.32 -20.33 -3.64
C GLU A 310 -31.33 -19.34 -4.24
N GLN A 311 -31.65 -18.06 -4.20
CA GLN A 311 -30.76 -16.99 -4.63
C GLN A 311 -29.48 -16.95 -3.76
N LEU A 312 -29.63 -17.12 -2.44
CA LEU A 312 -28.48 -17.18 -1.54
C LEU A 312 -27.56 -18.36 -1.87
N VAL A 313 -28.14 -19.54 -2.14
CA VAL A 313 -27.36 -20.72 -2.56
C VAL A 313 -26.65 -20.45 -3.89
N SER A 314 -27.25 -19.67 -4.79
CA SER A 314 -26.62 -19.31 -6.06
C SER A 314 -25.35 -18.46 -5.88
N LEU A 315 -25.23 -17.69 -4.80
CA LEU A 315 -24.07 -16.87 -4.46
C LEU A 315 -23.00 -17.64 -3.66
N GLN A 316 -23.35 -18.80 -3.09
CA GLN A 316 -22.41 -19.61 -2.33
C GLN A 316 -21.38 -20.32 -3.26
N PRO A 317 -20.18 -20.63 -2.76
CA PRO A 317 -19.23 -21.42 -3.52
C PRO A 317 -19.82 -22.78 -3.93
N PRO A 318 -19.60 -23.27 -5.16
CA PRO A 318 -20.01 -24.60 -5.54
C PRO A 318 -19.51 -25.64 -4.54
N LYS A 319 -20.40 -26.55 -4.08
CA LYS A 319 -20.06 -27.56 -3.04
C LYS A 319 -18.79 -28.34 -3.37
N ALA A 320 -18.62 -28.74 -4.64
CA ALA A 320 -17.41 -29.47 -5.08
C ALA A 320 -16.14 -28.59 -5.02
N ALA A 321 -16.23 -27.31 -5.44
CA ALA A 321 -15.10 -26.37 -5.36
C ALA A 321 -14.69 -26.08 -3.91
N PHE A 322 -15.67 -25.89 -3.03
CA PHE A 322 -15.43 -25.69 -1.61
C PHE A 322 -14.82 -26.93 -0.95
N ALA A 323 -15.37 -28.12 -1.20
CA ALA A 323 -14.85 -29.39 -0.69
C ALA A 323 -13.39 -29.61 -1.14
N ARG A 324 -13.08 -29.35 -2.42
CA ARG A 324 -11.71 -29.40 -2.95
C ARG A 324 -10.79 -28.42 -2.24
N ALA A 325 -11.20 -27.16 -2.06
CA ALA A 325 -10.42 -26.15 -1.38
C ALA A 325 -10.13 -26.52 0.08
N VAL A 326 -11.10 -27.11 0.78
CA VAL A 326 -10.93 -27.65 2.15
C VAL A 326 -9.97 -28.83 2.17
N ALA A 327 -10.08 -29.76 1.23
CA ALA A 327 -9.18 -30.90 1.11
C ALA A 327 -7.74 -30.44 0.85
N GLU A 328 -7.52 -29.50 -0.07
CA GLU A 328 -6.22 -28.88 -0.34
C GLU A 328 -5.67 -28.17 0.91
N ALA A 329 -6.52 -27.48 1.67
CA ALA A 329 -6.12 -26.81 2.90
C ALA A 329 -5.72 -27.77 4.03
N LYS A 330 -6.32 -28.96 4.08
CA LYS A 330 -6.02 -30.04 5.04
C LYS A 330 -4.92 -30.97 4.57
N ALA A 331 -4.59 -30.97 3.28
CA ALA A 331 -3.55 -31.84 2.74
C ALA A 331 -2.22 -31.59 3.47
N PRO A 332 -1.54 -32.63 3.92
CA PRO A 332 -0.24 -32.47 4.52
C PRO A 332 0.68 -31.79 3.51
N VAL A 333 1.36 -30.74 3.96
CA VAL A 333 2.35 -30.05 3.14
C VAL A 333 3.33 -31.08 2.63
N ALA A 334 3.42 -31.27 1.31
CA ALA A 334 4.28 -32.26 0.70
C ALA A 334 5.69 -32.18 1.29
N THR A 335 6.11 -33.21 2.02
CA THR A 335 7.44 -33.29 2.60
C THR A 335 8.35 -33.89 1.53
N ARG A 336 9.33 -33.10 1.07
CA ARG A 336 10.40 -33.59 0.22
C ARG A 336 11.57 -34.01 1.10
N SER A 337 12.22 -35.09 0.79
CA SER A 337 13.48 -35.42 1.40
C SER A 337 14.63 -34.84 0.57
N TYR A 338 15.57 -34.19 1.24
CA TYR A 338 16.79 -33.69 0.65
C TYR A 338 17.98 -34.39 1.29
N ARG A 339 18.77 -35.07 0.50
CA ARG A 339 20.01 -35.71 0.99
C ARG A 339 21.15 -34.70 0.90
N VAL A 340 21.72 -34.35 2.04
CA VAL A 340 22.85 -33.43 2.16
C VAL A 340 24.05 -33.96 1.39
N LYS A 341 24.60 -33.16 0.50
CA LYS A 341 25.80 -33.44 -0.28
C LYS A 341 27.03 -32.90 0.45
N ARG A 342 28.20 -33.40 0.09
CA ARG A 342 29.50 -32.91 0.60
C ARG A 342 29.64 -31.44 0.17
N GLY A 343 29.89 -30.53 1.12
CA GLY A 343 29.97 -29.10 0.88
C GLY A 343 28.66 -28.30 1.06
N ASP A 344 27.52 -28.98 1.26
CA ASP A 344 26.27 -28.30 1.55
C ASP A 344 26.28 -27.63 2.92
N ASN A 345 25.60 -26.51 2.99
CA ASN A 345 25.27 -25.82 4.24
C ASN A 345 23.78 -25.44 4.28
N LEU A 346 23.25 -25.22 5.49
CA LEU A 346 21.82 -24.89 5.67
C LEU A 346 21.38 -23.67 4.83
N GLY A 347 22.24 -22.67 4.68
CA GLY A 347 21.95 -21.48 3.88
C GLY A 347 21.79 -21.78 2.40
N ALA A 348 22.70 -22.57 1.81
CA ALA A 348 22.64 -22.99 0.42
C ALA A 348 21.39 -23.85 0.16
N ILE A 349 21.12 -24.84 1.05
CA ILE A 349 19.93 -25.68 0.95
C ILE A 349 18.64 -24.87 1.08
N ALA A 350 18.57 -23.94 2.03
CA ALA A 350 17.42 -23.05 2.24
C ALA A 350 17.14 -22.19 1.01
N LYS A 351 18.18 -21.57 0.45
CA LYS A 351 18.11 -20.76 -0.77
C LYS A 351 17.67 -21.58 -1.99
N ALA A 352 18.28 -22.75 -2.21
CA ALA A 352 17.96 -23.62 -3.34
C ALA A 352 16.51 -24.15 -3.29
N ASN A 353 15.99 -24.39 -2.09
CA ASN A 353 14.65 -24.93 -1.88
C ASN A 353 13.60 -23.86 -1.52
N ARG A 354 13.97 -22.57 -1.52
CA ARG A 354 13.08 -21.44 -1.19
C ARG A 354 12.38 -21.58 0.16
N VAL A 355 13.11 -22.04 1.16
CA VAL A 355 12.65 -22.20 2.55
C VAL A 355 13.58 -21.46 3.50
N SER A 356 13.14 -21.13 4.70
CA SER A 356 14.01 -20.50 5.68
C SER A 356 14.91 -21.51 6.39
N ILE A 357 16.11 -21.10 6.80
CA ILE A 357 17.00 -21.91 7.66
C ILE A 357 16.28 -22.31 8.95
N LYS A 358 15.50 -21.40 9.53
CA LYS A 358 14.71 -21.63 10.74
C LYS A 358 13.69 -22.76 10.54
N ASP A 359 13.04 -22.79 9.39
CA ASP A 359 12.07 -23.82 9.06
C ASP A 359 12.73 -25.18 8.84
N ILE A 360 13.87 -25.23 8.10
CA ILE A 360 14.64 -26.48 7.96
C ILE A 360 15.04 -27.01 9.32
N LYS A 361 15.56 -26.16 10.21
CA LYS A 361 15.93 -26.56 11.58
C LYS A 361 14.74 -27.10 12.35
N ARG A 362 13.61 -26.41 12.31
CA ARG A 362 12.36 -26.80 13.00
C ARG A 362 11.83 -28.14 12.51
N TRP A 363 11.76 -28.34 11.19
CA TRP A 363 11.24 -29.58 10.59
C TRP A 363 12.11 -30.79 10.87
N ASN A 364 13.41 -30.55 11.04
CA ASN A 364 14.41 -31.63 11.24
C ASN A 364 14.95 -31.68 12.66
N ARG A 365 14.40 -30.90 13.61
CA ARG A 365 14.83 -30.81 15.02
C ARG A 365 16.32 -30.55 15.16
N LEU A 366 16.88 -29.68 14.30
CA LEU A 366 18.31 -29.34 14.34
C LEU A 366 18.55 -28.23 15.38
N SER A 367 19.43 -28.49 16.34
CA SER A 367 19.87 -27.50 17.33
C SER A 367 20.94 -26.56 16.76
N GLY A 368 21.78 -27.00 15.87
CA GLY A 368 22.87 -26.24 15.25
C GLY A 368 22.73 -26.07 13.74
N ASN A 369 23.78 -25.54 13.10
CA ASN A 369 23.85 -25.32 11.66
C ASN A 369 24.66 -26.42 10.96
N ASN A 370 25.26 -27.33 11.72
CA ASN A 370 26.11 -28.38 11.18
C ASN A 370 25.31 -29.50 10.53
N LEU A 371 25.67 -29.83 9.32
CA LEU A 371 25.09 -30.94 8.54
C LEU A 371 26.14 -32.02 8.29
N ARG A 372 25.69 -33.25 8.18
CA ARG A 372 26.56 -34.38 7.77
C ARG A 372 26.24 -34.76 6.33
N ALA A 373 27.26 -35.00 5.52
CA ALA A 373 27.06 -35.54 4.17
C ALA A 373 26.29 -36.86 4.26
N GLY A 374 25.28 -37.02 3.40
CA GLY A 374 24.36 -38.17 3.45
C GLY A 374 23.16 -38.00 4.38
N GLN A 375 23.14 -37.00 5.27
CA GLN A 375 21.99 -36.70 6.14
C GLN A 375 20.75 -36.38 5.31
N VAL A 376 19.61 -36.93 5.69
CA VAL A 376 18.33 -36.64 5.01
C VAL A 376 17.58 -35.59 5.78
N LEU A 377 17.26 -34.48 5.11
CA LEU A 377 16.46 -33.38 5.64
C LEU A 377 15.04 -33.43 5.07
N ALA A 378 14.05 -33.29 5.94
CA ALA A 378 12.69 -33.07 5.54
C ALA A 378 12.52 -31.60 5.17
N LEU A 379 12.08 -31.29 3.95
CA LEU A 379 11.76 -29.96 3.45
C LEU A 379 10.25 -29.87 3.20
N ARG A 380 9.55 -28.99 3.92
CA ARG A 380 8.11 -28.80 3.77
C ARG A 380 7.86 -27.47 3.10
N GLY A 381 7.04 -27.45 2.03
CA GLY A 381 6.52 -26.23 1.46
C GLY A 381 7.54 -25.20 0.98
N GLY A 382 8.44 -25.57 0.10
CA GLY A 382 8.90 -24.64 -0.92
C GLY A 382 7.91 -24.73 -2.06
N ASN A 383 7.45 -23.58 -2.63
CA ASN A 383 6.81 -23.60 -3.92
C ASN A 383 7.81 -24.22 -4.92
N ALA A 384 7.73 -25.55 -5.07
CA ALA A 384 8.34 -26.15 -6.21
C ALA A 384 7.69 -25.54 -7.45
N PRO A 385 8.42 -25.22 -8.51
CA PRO A 385 7.78 -25.26 -9.80
C PRO A 385 7.08 -26.62 -9.84
N SER A 386 5.75 -26.58 -9.92
CA SER A 386 4.96 -27.77 -10.21
C SER A 386 5.57 -28.39 -11.47
N ALA A 387 6.38 -29.45 -11.27
CA ALA A 387 6.69 -30.41 -12.31
C ALA A 387 5.55 -31.43 -12.43
N ALA A 388 4.36 -31.08 -11.99
CA ALA A 388 3.14 -31.53 -12.59
C ALA A 388 3.01 -30.67 -13.84
N GLY A 389 3.70 -31.11 -14.90
CA GLY A 389 3.21 -30.80 -16.22
C GLY A 389 1.71 -31.07 -16.17
N ASN A 390 0.94 -30.00 -16.20
CA ASN A 390 -0.38 -30.06 -16.71
C ASN A 390 -0.25 -30.63 -18.12
N ARG A 391 -0.31 -31.96 -18.23
CA ARG A 391 -0.96 -32.58 -19.34
C ARG A 391 -2.45 -32.21 -19.18
N VAL A 392 -2.76 -30.92 -19.31
CA VAL A 392 -4.01 -30.48 -19.87
C VAL A 392 -4.02 -31.13 -21.25
N ALA A 393 -4.94 -32.08 -21.44
CA ALA A 393 -5.25 -32.58 -22.75
C ALA A 393 -5.20 -31.37 -23.69
N ALA A 394 -4.38 -31.44 -24.71
CA ALA A 394 -4.28 -30.42 -25.73
C ALA A 394 -5.63 -30.35 -26.44
N SER A 395 -6.54 -29.55 -25.90
CA SER A 395 -7.59 -28.96 -26.70
C SER A 395 -6.85 -28.08 -27.70
N ALA A 396 -6.99 -28.36 -28.97
CA ALA A 396 -6.31 -27.69 -30.05
C ALA A 396 -6.57 -26.17 -29.99
N GLN A 397 -5.69 -25.47 -29.30
CA GLN A 397 -5.68 -24.00 -29.31
C GLN A 397 -5.29 -23.57 -30.71
N ARG A 398 -6.25 -23.01 -31.45
CA ARG A 398 -5.97 -22.43 -32.76
C ARG A 398 -5.14 -21.16 -32.57
N SER A 399 -3.92 -21.15 -33.08
CA SER A 399 -3.12 -19.95 -33.15
C SER A 399 -3.56 -19.08 -34.34
N THR A 400 -3.70 -17.78 -34.12
CA THR A 400 -3.97 -16.79 -35.13
C THR A 400 -2.79 -15.83 -35.22
N GLN A 401 -2.38 -15.51 -36.44
CA GLN A 401 -1.37 -14.49 -36.69
C GLN A 401 -2.06 -13.13 -36.84
N TYR A 402 -1.70 -12.18 -35.97
CA TYR A 402 -2.24 -10.83 -36.01
C TYR A 402 -1.18 -9.83 -36.47
N LYS A 403 -1.49 -9.08 -37.54
CA LYS A 403 -0.61 -8.01 -38.03
C LYS A 403 -0.96 -6.68 -37.32
N VAL A 404 -0.03 -6.15 -36.57
CA VAL A 404 -0.16 -4.90 -35.78
C VAL A 404 -0.49 -3.74 -36.72
N ARG A 405 -1.49 -2.94 -36.36
CA ARG A 405 -1.91 -1.74 -37.08
C ARG A 405 -1.36 -0.48 -36.41
N LYS A 406 -1.38 0.65 -37.12
CA LYS A 406 -1.01 1.95 -36.52
C LYS A 406 -2.00 2.26 -35.37
N GLY A 407 -1.46 2.54 -34.17
CA GLY A 407 -2.24 2.80 -32.96
C GLY A 407 -2.52 1.58 -32.07
N ASP A 408 -2.14 0.36 -32.49
CA ASP A 408 -2.28 -0.83 -31.64
C ASP A 408 -1.23 -0.81 -30.51
N SER A 409 -1.67 -1.17 -29.32
CA SER A 409 -0.82 -1.51 -28.19
C SER A 409 -1.01 -2.98 -27.80
N LEU A 410 -0.07 -3.53 -27.01
CA LEU A 410 -0.22 -4.91 -26.49
C LEU A 410 -1.55 -5.08 -25.74
N TYR A 411 -1.96 -4.05 -25.01
CA TYR A 411 -3.24 -4.04 -24.29
C TYR A 411 -4.44 -4.11 -25.26
N LEU A 412 -4.48 -3.26 -26.29
CA LEU A 412 -5.57 -3.24 -27.27
C LEU A 412 -5.67 -4.54 -28.06
N VAL A 413 -4.51 -5.14 -28.40
CA VAL A 413 -4.49 -6.44 -29.09
C VAL A 413 -4.96 -7.55 -28.16
N ALA A 414 -4.51 -7.57 -26.90
CA ALA A 414 -4.94 -8.54 -25.89
C ALA A 414 -6.47 -8.44 -25.65
N LYS A 415 -6.98 -7.22 -25.49
CA LYS A 415 -8.44 -6.96 -25.35
C LYS A 415 -9.23 -7.41 -26.58
N ARG A 416 -8.74 -7.15 -27.79
CA ARG A 416 -9.41 -7.55 -29.05
C ARG A 416 -9.60 -9.05 -29.18
N PHE A 417 -8.64 -9.84 -28.69
CA PHE A 417 -8.67 -11.31 -28.77
C PHE A 417 -9.13 -11.96 -27.49
N ASN A 418 -9.59 -11.18 -26.52
CA ASN A 418 -10.01 -11.64 -25.18
C ASN A 418 -8.96 -12.55 -24.51
N VAL A 419 -7.69 -12.11 -24.55
CA VAL A 419 -6.55 -12.83 -23.95
C VAL A 419 -5.82 -11.90 -22.99
N GLU A 420 -5.23 -12.43 -21.94
CA GLU A 420 -4.43 -11.63 -21.02
C GLU A 420 -3.15 -11.12 -21.68
N MET A 421 -2.79 -9.88 -21.40
CA MET A 421 -1.58 -9.26 -21.93
C MET A 421 -0.31 -10.06 -21.61
N LYS A 422 -0.27 -10.72 -20.41
CA LYS A 422 0.85 -11.58 -20.03
C LYS A 422 0.98 -12.81 -20.94
N HIS A 423 -0.13 -13.37 -21.41
CA HIS A 423 -0.13 -14.49 -22.36
C HIS A 423 0.32 -14.02 -23.73
N LEU A 424 -0.16 -12.87 -24.21
CA LEU A 424 0.28 -12.31 -25.49
C LEU A 424 1.78 -12.02 -25.50
N LYS A 425 2.34 -11.49 -24.41
CA LYS A 425 3.81 -11.30 -24.25
C LYS A 425 4.56 -12.64 -24.25
N ARG A 426 4.06 -13.65 -23.53
CA ARG A 426 4.67 -14.97 -23.46
C ARG A 426 4.73 -15.67 -24.82
N TRP A 427 3.70 -15.50 -25.64
CA TRP A 427 3.66 -16.06 -27.00
C TRP A 427 4.52 -15.29 -27.98
N ASN A 428 4.88 -14.05 -27.66
CA ASN A 428 5.65 -13.14 -28.51
C ASN A 428 6.86 -12.55 -27.75
N PRO A 429 7.81 -13.37 -27.29
CA PRO A 429 8.90 -12.93 -26.40
C PRO A 429 9.86 -11.92 -27.05
N ARG A 430 9.86 -11.83 -28.39
CA ARG A 430 10.67 -10.87 -29.15
C ARG A 430 9.95 -9.55 -29.45
N SER A 431 8.66 -9.43 -29.11
CA SER A 431 7.94 -8.16 -29.20
C SER A 431 8.31 -7.29 -28.02
N GLY A 432 8.95 -6.14 -28.27
CA GLY A 432 9.23 -5.12 -27.25
C GLY A 432 7.94 -4.54 -26.66
N HIS A 433 8.09 -3.65 -25.67
CA HIS A 433 6.94 -2.96 -25.07
C HIS A 433 6.16 -2.09 -26.06
N ALA A 434 6.83 -1.54 -27.08
CA ALA A 434 6.21 -0.80 -28.16
C ALA A 434 6.05 -1.68 -29.41
N LEU A 435 4.80 -1.85 -29.86
CA LEU A 435 4.49 -2.56 -31.10
C LEU A 435 4.77 -1.67 -32.31
N LYS A 436 5.36 -2.26 -33.37
CA LYS A 436 5.56 -1.56 -34.64
C LYS A 436 4.44 -1.92 -35.62
N PRO A 437 3.81 -0.96 -36.30
CA PRO A 437 2.88 -1.25 -37.37
C PRO A 437 3.51 -2.22 -38.41
N GLY A 438 2.74 -3.25 -38.80
CA GLY A 438 3.23 -4.32 -39.65
C GLY A 438 3.88 -5.52 -38.95
N GLN A 439 4.22 -5.41 -37.67
CA GLN A 439 4.71 -6.52 -36.85
C GLN A 439 3.64 -7.61 -36.73
N THR A 440 4.05 -8.87 -36.79
CA THR A 440 3.11 -10.00 -36.62
C THR A 440 3.22 -10.55 -35.21
N LEU A 441 2.07 -10.71 -34.57
CA LEU A 441 1.92 -11.33 -33.25
C LEU A 441 1.19 -12.66 -33.37
N THR A 442 1.68 -13.67 -32.66
CA THR A 442 0.97 -14.94 -32.50
C THR A 442 0.00 -14.84 -31.32
N VAL A 443 -1.28 -15.11 -31.56
CA VAL A 443 -2.35 -15.07 -30.57
C VAL A 443 -3.01 -16.44 -30.53
N TYR A 444 -3.08 -17.04 -29.34
CA TYR A 444 -3.82 -18.29 -29.15
C TYR A 444 -5.18 -17.95 -28.57
N VAL A 445 -6.23 -18.24 -29.35
CA VAL A 445 -7.64 -18.01 -28.95
C VAL A 445 -8.22 -19.32 -28.47
N GLY A 446 -8.62 -19.38 -27.17
CA GLY A 446 -9.44 -20.47 -26.65
C GLY A 446 -10.93 -20.10 -26.80
N HIS A 447 -11.76 -21.07 -27.16
CA HIS A 447 -13.22 -20.95 -27.04
C HIS A 447 -13.63 -21.25 -25.62
#